data_8ec8e2468cd347f3c39b4c344a29163a
#
_entry.id   8ec8e2468cd347f3c39b4c344a29163a
#
_cell.length_a   1.000
_cell.length_b   1.000
_cell.length_c   1.000
_cell.angle_alpha   90.00
_cell.angle_beta   90.00
_cell.angle_gamma   90.00
#
_symmetry.space_group_name_H-M   'P 1'
#
loop_
_entity.id
_entity.type
_entity.pdbx_description
1 polymer ?
#
loop_
_entity_poly.entity_id
_entity_poly.type
_entity_poly.pdbx_seq_one_letter_code
_entity_poly.pdbx_strand_id
1 'polypeptide(L)'
;MLKIEDIFGVSGKQVGSYIERDHVDAKLIDALRTEKQIIVYGASKQGKTALVKKYITYDDHILISLSPTHTLKDIYQSILRKCNVVLKTSYTEGTGEKYKATGKASIQGAVALIAKVNASFTIQDEKNTSNTEHYDEIEFNLDLPDDVAYLIHHVGSKKIIILENFHYLPEEIQRAFAFDLRTFHDLKVRFIILGVWKEANRLTQFNGELQDRISEIPVEPWLEADFRSIAKKGGDLLNIDITPAIIEKCISNSFGSVGVFQELLKGSYCGWYSHKTRNNKTLH
;
A
#
# COMPACT_ATOMS: atom_id res chain seq x y z
N MET A 1 -9.96 -18.12 -21.81
CA MET A 1 -10.34 -19.04 -20.73
C MET A 1 -9.72 -18.51 -19.45
N LEU A 2 -10.51 -18.24 -18.42
CA LEU A 2 -9.99 -17.78 -17.13
C LEU A 2 -9.14 -18.88 -16.49
N LYS A 3 -7.99 -18.48 -15.92
CA LYS A 3 -7.13 -19.43 -15.20
C LYS A 3 -7.56 -19.50 -13.74
N ILE A 4 -7.34 -20.65 -13.11
CA ILE A 4 -7.70 -20.82 -11.69
C ILE A 4 -6.95 -19.84 -10.78
N GLU A 5 -5.73 -19.49 -11.13
CA GLU A 5 -4.89 -18.50 -10.43
C GLU A 5 -5.46 -17.07 -10.49
N ASP A 6 -6.30 -16.77 -11.50
CA ASP A 6 -6.99 -15.49 -11.60
C ASP A 6 -8.25 -15.45 -10.73
N ILE A 7 -8.76 -16.62 -10.34
CA ILE A 7 -10.00 -16.76 -9.56
C ILE A 7 -9.73 -17.05 -8.09
N PHE A 8 -8.85 -18.02 -7.79
CA PHE A 8 -8.51 -18.43 -6.43
C PHE A 8 -7.01 -18.28 -6.15
N GLY A 9 -6.68 -17.99 -4.90
CA GLY A 9 -5.32 -17.97 -4.39
C GLY A 9 -4.91 -16.62 -3.83
N VAL A 10 -3.67 -16.55 -3.36
CA VAL A 10 -3.04 -15.33 -2.86
C VAL A 10 -2.22 -14.72 -3.99
N SER A 11 -2.71 -13.64 -4.56
CA SER A 11 -2.11 -12.98 -5.72
C SER A 11 -1.85 -11.51 -5.45
N GLY A 12 -0.86 -10.92 -6.12
CA GLY A 12 -0.65 -9.47 -6.16
C GLY A 12 -1.76 -8.72 -6.94
N LYS A 13 -2.54 -9.46 -7.76
CA LYS A 13 -3.72 -8.95 -8.46
C LYS A 13 -4.99 -9.31 -7.66
N GLN A 14 -6.06 -8.57 -7.89
CA GLN A 14 -7.36 -8.91 -7.33
C GLN A 14 -7.86 -10.22 -7.95
N VAL A 15 -8.22 -11.18 -7.10
CA VAL A 15 -8.78 -12.46 -7.54
C VAL A 15 -10.25 -12.32 -7.91
N GLY A 16 -10.70 -13.09 -8.92
CA GLY A 16 -12.08 -13.03 -9.42
C GLY A 16 -13.12 -13.44 -8.37
N SER A 17 -12.77 -14.31 -7.43
CA SER A 17 -13.64 -14.75 -6.33
C SER A 17 -13.79 -13.73 -5.20
N TYR A 18 -13.20 -12.52 -5.30
CA TYR A 18 -13.41 -11.47 -4.30
C TYR A 18 -14.90 -11.22 -4.09
N ILE A 19 -15.33 -11.22 -2.84
CA ILE A 19 -16.70 -10.85 -2.42
C ILE A 19 -16.67 -9.54 -1.65
N GLU A 20 -17.70 -8.74 -1.81
CA GLU A 20 -17.91 -7.54 -1.00
C GLU A 20 -18.56 -7.95 0.31
N ARG A 21 -18.05 -7.41 1.42
CA ARG A 21 -18.58 -7.61 2.77
C ARG A 21 -19.03 -6.26 3.31
N ASP A 22 -20.33 -6.05 3.43
CA ASP A 22 -20.90 -4.75 3.78
C ASP A 22 -20.23 -4.12 5.01
N HIS A 23 -19.97 -4.93 6.06
CA HIS A 23 -19.36 -4.43 7.29
C HIS A 23 -17.87 -4.06 7.19
N VAL A 24 -17.18 -4.42 6.11
CA VAL A 24 -15.77 -4.07 5.84
C VAL A 24 -15.67 -3.09 4.68
N ASP A 25 -16.27 -3.43 3.55
CA ASP A 25 -16.18 -2.64 2.31
C ASP A 25 -16.86 -1.29 2.46
N ALA A 26 -18.06 -1.22 3.09
CA ALA A 26 -18.73 0.05 3.36
C ALA A 26 -17.91 0.96 4.28
N LYS A 27 -17.24 0.41 5.29
CA LYS A 27 -16.36 1.19 6.17
C LYS A 27 -15.19 1.82 5.40
N LEU A 28 -14.59 1.09 4.44
CA LEU A 28 -13.54 1.67 3.61
C LEU A 28 -14.10 2.76 2.69
N ILE A 29 -15.25 2.51 2.06
CA ILE A 29 -15.90 3.50 1.18
C ILE A 29 -16.21 4.78 1.96
N ASP A 30 -16.78 4.67 3.15
CA ASP A 30 -17.11 5.80 3.99
C ASP A 30 -15.84 6.54 4.47
N ALA A 31 -14.80 5.82 4.85
CA ALA A 31 -13.52 6.40 5.21
C ALA A 31 -12.87 7.16 4.04
N LEU A 32 -12.98 6.66 2.81
CA LEU A 32 -12.47 7.32 1.61
C LEU A 32 -13.16 8.65 1.31
N ARG A 33 -14.41 8.82 1.73
CA ARG A 33 -15.18 10.07 1.59
C ARG A 33 -14.82 11.13 2.62
N THR A 34 -14.09 10.76 3.67
CA THR A 34 -13.65 11.65 4.73
C THR A 34 -12.18 12.07 4.52
N GLU A 35 -11.73 13.05 5.31
CA GLU A 35 -10.31 13.45 5.34
C GLU A 35 -9.47 12.60 6.32
N LYS A 36 -10.07 11.61 6.98
CA LYS A 36 -9.38 10.78 7.97
C LYS A 36 -8.27 9.95 7.35
N GLN A 37 -7.26 9.67 8.15
CA GLN A 37 -6.26 8.65 7.86
C GLN A 37 -6.90 7.27 7.95
N ILE A 38 -6.53 6.35 7.08
CA ILE A 38 -7.17 5.03 6.99
C ILE A 38 -6.17 3.96 7.42
N ILE A 39 -6.59 3.13 8.38
CA ILE A 39 -5.80 2.00 8.88
C ILE A 39 -6.52 0.71 8.54
N VAL A 40 -5.93 -0.11 7.65
CA VAL A 40 -6.47 -1.43 7.29
C VAL A 40 -5.63 -2.50 7.96
N TYR A 41 -6.21 -3.26 8.87
CA TYR A 41 -5.48 -4.24 9.68
C TYR A 41 -6.17 -5.59 9.78
N GLY A 42 -5.42 -6.59 10.21
CA GLY A 42 -5.81 -7.99 10.35
C GLY A 42 -4.62 -8.90 10.13
N ALA A 43 -4.76 -10.19 10.39
CA ALA A 43 -3.70 -11.17 10.21
C ALA A 43 -3.18 -11.22 8.75
N SER A 44 -2.07 -11.92 8.54
CA SER A 44 -1.51 -12.10 7.19
C SER A 44 -2.51 -12.85 6.30
N LYS A 45 -2.54 -12.52 5.00
CA LYS A 45 -3.39 -13.17 3.98
C LYS A 45 -4.91 -13.07 4.23
N GLN A 46 -5.35 -12.02 4.94
CA GLN A 46 -6.77 -11.75 5.21
C GLN A 46 -7.42 -10.78 4.21
N GLY A 47 -6.77 -10.49 3.08
CA GLY A 47 -7.36 -9.71 2.00
C GLY A 47 -7.22 -8.19 2.12
N LYS A 48 -6.35 -7.65 3.02
CA LYS A 48 -6.13 -6.20 3.19
C LYS A 48 -5.83 -5.49 1.88
N THR A 49 -4.81 -5.95 1.16
CA THR A 49 -4.42 -5.38 -0.14
C THR A 49 -5.52 -5.53 -1.20
N ALA A 50 -6.24 -6.66 -1.20
CA ALA A 50 -7.35 -6.88 -2.12
C ALA A 50 -8.51 -5.90 -1.87
N LEU A 51 -8.85 -5.64 -0.59
CA LEU A 51 -9.84 -4.65 -0.20
C LEU A 51 -9.46 -3.25 -0.71
N VAL A 52 -8.24 -2.79 -0.46
CA VAL A 52 -7.81 -1.44 -0.87
C VAL A 52 -7.77 -1.34 -2.40
N LYS A 53 -7.20 -2.32 -3.10
CA LYS A 53 -7.11 -2.35 -4.58
C LYS A 53 -8.47 -2.41 -5.27
N LYS A 54 -9.52 -2.88 -4.60
CA LYS A 54 -10.88 -2.88 -5.14
C LYS A 54 -11.41 -1.47 -5.37
N TYR A 55 -11.05 -0.53 -4.49
CA TYR A 55 -11.60 0.84 -4.47
C TYR A 55 -10.59 1.92 -4.85
N ILE A 56 -9.30 1.59 -4.90
CA ILE A 56 -8.21 2.51 -5.19
C ILE A 56 -7.26 1.91 -6.21
N THR A 57 -7.07 2.64 -7.31
CA THR A 57 -6.05 2.30 -8.32
C THR A 57 -4.67 2.70 -7.78
N TYR A 58 -3.83 1.73 -7.44
CA TYR A 58 -2.52 1.98 -6.83
C TYR A 58 -1.60 2.84 -7.70
N ASP A 59 -1.69 2.74 -9.02
CA ASP A 59 -0.85 3.51 -9.96
C ASP A 59 -1.16 5.01 -9.93
N ASP A 60 -2.36 5.39 -9.50
CA ASP A 60 -2.75 6.81 -9.37
C ASP A 60 -2.29 7.43 -8.05
N HIS A 61 -1.71 6.63 -7.14
CA HIS A 61 -1.36 7.01 -5.79
C HIS A 61 0.12 6.73 -5.47
N ILE A 62 0.57 7.03 -4.26
CA ILE A 62 1.94 6.83 -3.83
C ILE A 62 2.01 5.56 -3.00
N LEU A 63 2.53 4.47 -3.57
CA LEU A 63 2.72 3.21 -2.86
C LEU A 63 4.14 3.10 -2.30
N ILE A 64 4.27 2.88 -0.99
CA ILE A 64 5.54 2.58 -0.30
C ILE A 64 5.40 1.21 0.38
N SER A 65 6.24 0.27 -0.01
CA SER A 65 6.36 -1.03 0.67
C SER A 65 7.46 -0.93 1.73
N LEU A 66 7.07 -1.10 2.98
CA LEU A 66 7.95 -0.92 4.12
C LEU A 66 8.73 -2.20 4.48
N SER A 67 9.91 -2.03 5.06
CA SER A 67 10.79 -3.09 5.54
C SER A 67 11.32 -2.76 6.94
N PRO A 68 11.89 -3.74 7.66
CA PRO A 68 12.42 -3.51 9.03
C PRO A 68 13.54 -2.48 9.14
N THR A 69 14.19 -2.16 8.02
CA THR A 69 15.35 -1.25 7.97
C THR A 69 14.97 0.19 7.65
N HIS A 70 13.70 0.47 7.30
CA HIS A 70 13.26 1.82 6.98
C HIS A 70 13.23 2.71 8.24
N THR A 71 13.78 3.91 8.09
CA THR A 71 13.62 5.03 9.02
C THR A 71 12.50 5.96 8.55
N LEU A 72 12.07 6.93 9.38
CA LEU A 72 11.12 7.97 8.95
C LEU A 72 11.65 8.76 7.75
N LYS A 73 12.95 9.10 7.77
CA LYS A 73 13.60 9.79 6.64
C LYS A 73 13.50 9.00 5.34
N ASP A 74 13.72 7.69 5.38
CA ASP A 74 13.62 6.84 4.19
C ASP A 74 12.19 6.83 3.63
N ILE A 75 11.20 6.82 4.52
CA ILE A 75 9.78 6.88 4.15
C ILE A 75 9.49 8.21 3.47
N TYR A 76 9.87 9.33 4.10
CA TYR A 76 9.59 10.68 3.58
C TYR A 76 10.34 10.96 2.27
N GLN A 77 11.60 10.55 2.16
CA GLN A 77 12.34 10.62 0.90
C GLN A 77 11.65 9.83 -0.21
N SER A 78 11.17 8.63 0.10
CA SER A 78 10.48 7.79 -0.87
C SER A 78 9.16 8.41 -1.34
N ILE A 79 8.42 9.05 -0.44
CA ILE A 79 7.20 9.81 -0.76
C ILE A 79 7.56 10.96 -1.70
N LEU A 80 8.51 11.81 -1.33
CA LEU A 80 8.89 12.98 -2.10
C LEU A 80 9.42 12.62 -3.50
N ARG A 81 10.25 11.56 -3.63
CA ARG A 81 10.69 11.05 -4.94
C ARG A 81 9.52 10.64 -5.83
N LYS A 82 8.49 9.99 -5.26
CA LYS A 82 7.27 9.60 -5.99
C LYS A 82 6.35 10.78 -6.30
N CYS A 83 6.55 11.91 -5.64
CA CYS A 83 5.97 13.21 -6.00
C CYS A 83 6.80 13.97 -7.05
N ASN A 84 7.86 13.38 -7.62
CA ASN A 84 8.79 14.02 -8.55
C ASN A 84 9.59 15.19 -7.94
N VAL A 85 9.79 15.18 -6.63
CA VAL A 85 10.68 16.11 -5.94
C VAL A 85 12.11 15.58 -6.03
N VAL A 86 13.01 16.34 -6.66
CA VAL A 86 14.43 16.00 -6.72
C VAL A 86 15.12 16.56 -5.48
N LEU A 87 15.71 15.68 -4.67
CA LEU A 87 16.40 16.08 -3.45
C LEU A 87 17.90 16.23 -3.73
N LYS A 88 18.45 17.44 -3.54
CA LYS A 88 19.87 17.69 -3.51
C LYS A 88 20.36 17.75 -2.06
N THR A 89 21.39 16.99 -1.76
CA THR A 89 22.15 17.18 -0.52
C THR A 89 23.17 18.28 -0.78
N SER A 90 23.10 19.40 -0.05
CA SER A 90 24.16 20.41 -0.09
C SER A 90 25.40 19.82 0.57
N TYR A 91 26.45 19.56 -0.23
CA TYR A 91 27.78 19.39 0.31
C TYR A 91 28.31 20.77 0.61
N THR A 92 28.58 21.06 1.87
CA THR A 92 29.46 22.18 2.21
C THR A 92 30.85 21.76 1.73
N GLU A 93 31.32 22.31 0.60
CA GLU A 93 32.74 22.23 0.23
C GLU A 93 33.54 23.01 1.27
N GLY A 94 33.93 22.33 2.34
CA GLY A 94 35.03 22.73 3.20
C GLY A 94 36.31 22.43 2.43
N THR A 95 37.12 23.47 2.23
CA THR A 95 38.44 23.45 1.63
C THR A 95 39.26 22.21 2.04
N GLY A 96 39.52 21.33 1.07
CA GLY A 96 40.65 20.38 1.07
C GLY A 96 40.55 19.23 2.02
N GLU A 97 39.81 18.18 1.64
CA GLU A 97 40.23 16.79 1.75
C GLU A 97 39.07 15.89 1.26
N LYS A 98 39.41 14.99 0.33
CA LYS A 98 38.45 13.99 -0.21
C LYS A 98 38.12 12.97 0.87
N TYR A 99 37.08 13.20 1.66
CA TYR A 99 36.49 12.17 2.47
C TYR A 99 35.40 11.43 1.69
N LYS A 100 35.64 10.16 1.37
CA LYS A 100 34.59 9.20 1.01
C LYS A 100 33.65 9.06 2.22
N ALA A 101 32.52 9.73 2.21
CA ALA A 101 31.51 9.59 3.24
C ALA A 101 30.70 8.31 3.02
N THR A 102 31.20 7.20 3.53
CA THR A 102 30.41 6.06 3.98
C THR A 102 30.06 6.33 5.44
N GLY A 103 28.94 6.96 5.71
CA GLY A 103 28.51 7.21 7.08
C GLY A 103 27.25 8.07 7.10
N LYS A 104 26.35 7.74 8.00
CA LYS A 104 25.11 8.46 8.32
C LYS A 104 25.35 9.97 8.44
N ALA A 105 25.33 10.68 7.34
CA ALA A 105 25.34 12.14 7.36
C ALA A 105 23.93 12.59 7.75
N SER A 106 23.80 13.27 8.87
CA SER A 106 22.59 14.01 9.22
C SER A 106 22.40 15.07 8.14
N ILE A 107 21.33 14.95 7.38
CA ILE A 107 20.97 15.92 6.32
C ILE A 107 20.35 17.13 7.02
N GLN A 108 21.17 17.97 7.63
CA GLN A 108 20.79 19.33 8.00
C GLN A 108 21.08 20.22 6.79
N GLY A 109 20.02 20.74 6.17
CA GLY A 109 20.13 21.60 4.98
C GLY A 109 20.06 20.84 3.65
N ALA A 110 19.02 20.04 3.43
CA ALA A 110 18.71 19.51 2.10
C ALA A 110 17.95 20.56 1.29
N VAL A 111 18.19 20.58 -0.02
CA VAL A 111 17.47 21.46 -0.96
C VAL A 111 16.62 20.60 -1.88
N ALA A 112 15.32 20.89 -1.95
CA ALA A 112 14.39 20.30 -2.91
C ALA A 112 14.41 21.12 -4.21
N LEU A 113 14.54 20.42 -5.33
CA LEU A 113 14.37 21.01 -6.65
C LEU A 113 13.01 20.58 -7.20
N ILE A 114 12.17 21.56 -7.49
CA ILE A 114 10.85 21.32 -8.04
C ILE A 114 10.80 21.95 -9.43
N ALA A 115 10.55 21.11 -10.46
CA ALA A 115 10.42 21.59 -11.83
C ALA A 115 9.19 22.51 -11.95
N LYS A 116 9.39 23.72 -12.52
CA LYS A 116 8.28 24.64 -12.82
C LYS A 116 7.45 24.10 -13.99
N VAL A 117 6.23 23.73 -13.72
CA VAL A 117 5.31 23.09 -14.70
C VAL A 117 4.90 24.02 -15.86
N ASN A 118 5.29 25.31 -15.88
CA ASN A 118 4.84 26.29 -16.87
C ASN A 118 5.93 27.21 -17.42
N ALA A 119 7.10 26.72 -17.71
CA ALA A 119 8.12 27.55 -18.35
C ALA A 119 8.72 26.92 -19.62
N SER A 120 7.87 26.48 -20.54
CA SER A 120 8.29 26.35 -21.94
C SER A 120 8.05 27.68 -22.65
N PHE A 121 8.85 28.69 -22.37
CA PHE A 121 9.00 29.81 -23.29
C PHE A 121 9.94 29.34 -24.41
N THR A 122 9.39 29.10 -25.58
CA THR A 122 10.16 28.95 -26.80
C THR A 122 10.73 30.30 -27.14
N ILE A 123 11.98 30.60 -26.72
CA ILE A 123 12.74 31.66 -27.30
C ILE A 123 13.33 31.08 -28.60
N GLN A 124 12.70 31.47 -29.71
CA GLN A 124 13.16 31.20 -31.05
C GLN A 124 14.36 32.13 -31.32
N ASP A 125 15.56 31.68 -30.91
CA ASP A 125 16.83 32.22 -31.43
C ASP A 125 17.56 31.03 -32.07
N GLU A 126 17.87 31.22 -33.36
CA GLU A 126 18.59 30.26 -34.18
C GLU A 126 20.01 30.06 -33.59
N LYS A 127 20.27 28.81 -33.16
CA LYS A 127 21.61 28.24 -32.82
C LYS A 127 21.91 27.94 -31.36
N ASN A 128 20.99 27.56 -30.50
CA ASN A 128 21.34 26.65 -29.37
C ASN A 128 20.05 26.29 -28.61
N THR A 129 19.56 25.07 -28.83
CA THR A 129 18.48 24.49 -28.01
C THR A 129 19.09 24.02 -26.70
N SER A 130 19.29 24.89 -25.75
CA SER A 130 19.51 24.52 -24.35
C SER A 130 18.15 24.58 -23.64
N ASN A 131 17.56 23.42 -23.41
CA ASN A 131 16.42 23.28 -22.49
C ASN A 131 16.93 23.60 -21.08
N THR A 132 16.80 24.85 -20.65
CA THR A 132 17.08 25.25 -19.28
C THR A 132 15.82 24.95 -18.48
N GLU A 133 15.78 23.81 -17.81
CA GLU A 133 14.74 23.52 -16.83
C GLU A 133 14.93 24.46 -15.63
N HIS A 134 13.93 25.29 -15.37
CA HIS A 134 13.92 26.15 -14.20
C HIS A 134 13.33 25.37 -13.02
N TYR A 135 14.11 25.27 -11.94
CA TYR A 135 13.71 24.64 -10.69
C TYR A 135 13.53 25.70 -9.61
N ASP A 136 12.54 25.49 -8.74
CA ASP A 136 12.48 26.17 -7.46
C ASP A 136 13.36 25.40 -6.47
N GLU A 137 14.26 26.11 -5.80
CA GLU A 137 15.11 25.57 -4.74
C GLU A 137 14.46 25.88 -3.39
N ILE A 138 14.09 24.84 -2.64
CA ILE A 138 13.43 24.97 -1.36
C ILE A 138 14.25 24.25 -0.30
N GLU A 139 14.72 24.97 0.71
CA GLU A 139 15.33 24.38 1.88
C GLU A 139 14.25 23.64 2.71
N PHE A 140 14.57 22.46 3.19
CA PHE A 140 13.67 21.64 3.98
C PHE A 140 14.43 20.71 4.93
N ASN A 141 13.71 20.22 5.96
CA ASN A 141 14.21 19.25 6.90
C ASN A 141 13.32 17.99 6.89
N LEU A 142 13.88 16.85 6.53
CA LEU A 142 13.16 15.55 6.53
C LEU A 142 12.75 15.06 7.93
N ASP A 143 13.26 15.67 9.00
CA ASP A 143 12.84 15.34 10.36
C ASP A 143 11.53 16.06 10.74
N LEU A 144 11.05 16.99 9.90
CA LEU A 144 9.84 17.77 10.12
C LEU A 144 8.74 17.34 9.15
N PRO A 145 7.65 16.74 9.64
CA PRO A 145 6.51 16.35 8.79
C PRO A 145 5.86 17.55 8.10
N ASP A 146 5.96 18.75 8.71
CA ASP A 146 5.48 20.01 8.12
C ASP A 146 6.19 20.33 6.81
N ASP A 147 7.52 20.21 6.77
CA ASP A 147 8.31 20.46 5.57
C ASP A 147 8.00 19.44 4.46
N VAL A 148 7.82 18.17 4.85
CA VAL A 148 7.42 17.10 3.91
C VAL A 148 6.04 17.40 3.33
N ALA A 149 5.07 17.79 4.15
CA ALA A 149 3.73 18.15 3.71
C ALA A 149 3.76 19.40 2.81
N TYR A 150 4.55 20.40 3.17
CA TYR A 150 4.75 21.61 2.36
C TYR A 150 5.23 21.25 0.94
N LEU A 151 6.27 20.42 0.82
CA LEU A 151 6.78 20.00 -0.48
C LEU A 151 5.75 19.20 -1.29
N ILE A 152 4.96 18.30 -0.66
CA ILE A 152 3.88 17.56 -1.31
C ILE A 152 2.85 18.52 -1.90
N HIS A 153 2.44 19.55 -1.14
CA HIS A 153 1.48 20.55 -1.60
C HIS A 153 2.07 21.47 -2.66
N HIS A 154 3.33 21.86 -2.53
CA HIS A 154 4.00 22.74 -3.48
C HIS A 154 4.05 22.12 -4.90
N VAL A 155 4.24 20.80 -5.00
CA VAL A 155 4.13 20.07 -6.28
C VAL A 155 2.68 19.80 -6.72
N GLY A 156 1.70 20.28 -5.98
CA GLY A 156 0.27 20.10 -6.29
C GLY A 156 -0.21 18.66 -6.19
N SER A 157 0.50 17.78 -5.47
CA SER A 157 0.11 16.39 -5.33
C SER A 157 -1.11 16.25 -4.42
N LYS A 158 -2.17 15.62 -4.93
CA LYS A 158 -3.37 15.22 -4.18
C LYS A 158 -3.45 13.70 -3.97
N LYS A 159 -2.34 13.01 -4.21
CA LYS A 159 -2.27 11.55 -4.15
C LYS A 159 -2.34 11.07 -2.70
N ILE A 160 -3.09 10.00 -2.47
CA ILE A 160 -3.06 9.29 -1.19
C ILE A 160 -1.76 8.51 -1.09
N ILE A 161 -1.15 8.48 0.09
CA ILE A 161 0.07 7.71 0.36
C ILE A 161 -0.34 6.39 0.97
N ILE A 162 0.01 5.29 0.29
CA ILE A 162 -0.32 3.93 0.72
C ILE A 162 0.96 3.30 1.29
N LEU A 163 0.92 2.99 2.59
CA LEU A 163 2.03 2.32 3.29
C LEU A 163 1.67 0.85 3.48
N GLU A 164 2.30 -0.04 2.73
CA GLU A 164 2.16 -1.49 2.93
C GLU A 164 3.22 -2.02 3.89
N ASN A 165 2.88 -3.10 4.59
CA ASN A 165 3.77 -3.79 5.53
C ASN A 165 4.23 -2.93 6.72
N PHE A 166 3.39 -2.02 7.19
CA PHE A 166 3.72 -1.11 8.29
C PHE A 166 4.19 -1.82 9.57
N HIS A 167 3.71 -3.04 9.80
CA HIS A 167 4.09 -3.89 10.93
C HIS A 167 5.56 -4.34 10.93
N TYR A 168 6.28 -4.19 9.81
CA TYR A 168 7.73 -4.50 9.78
C TYR A 168 8.58 -3.41 10.39
N LEU A 169 8.07 -2.19 10.50
CA LEU A 169 8.83 -1.11 11.12
C LEU A 169 9.09 -1.40 12.61
N PRO A 170 10.26 -1.03 13.14
CA PRO A 170 10.49 -1.01 14.58
C PRO A 170 9.41 -0.22 15.32
N GLU A 171 9.06 -0.64 16.55
CA GLU A 171 7.99 0.01 17.32
C GLU A 171 8.25 1.49 17.56
N GLU A 172 9.50 1.85 17.80
CA GLU A 172 9.93 3.25 17.95
C GLU A 172 9.60 4.10 16.72
N ILE A 173 9.79 3.53 15.50
CA ILE A 173 9.46 4.21 14.26
C ILE A 173 7.94 4.28 14.07
N GLN A 174 7.20 3.20 14.41
CA GLN A 174 5.73 3.22 14.37
C GLN A 174 5.16 4.28 15.32
N ARG A 175 5.74 4.40 16.52
CA ARG A 175 5.37 5.40 17.54
C ARG A 175 5.64 6.81 17.04
N ALA A 176 6.84 7.08 16.55
CA ALA A 176 7.20 8.41 16.02
C ALA A 176 6.28 8.78 14.83
N PHE A 177 6.04 7.84 13.90
CA PHE A 177 5.13 8.05 12.78
C PHE A 177 3.69 8.36 13.23
N ALA A 178 3.21 7.80 14.34
CA ALA A 178 1.89 8.11 14.87
C ALA A 178 1.74 9.59 15.30
N PHE A 179 2.82 10.21 15.79
CA PHE A 179 2.82 11.66 16.04
C PHE A 179 2.83 12.47 14.75
N ASP A 180 3.67 12.08 13.79
CA ASP A 180 3.74 12.75 12.49
C ASP A 180 2.43 12.59 11.70
N LEU A 181 1.73 11.45 11.85
CA LEU A 181 0.44 11.19 11.19
C LEU A 181 -0.65 12.17 11.63
N ARG A 182 -0.61 12.64 12.88
CA ARG A 182 -1.48 13.73 13.33
C ARG A 182 -1.17 15.02 12.58
N THR A 183 0.10 15.40 12.49
CA THR A 183 0.53 16.59 11.74
C THR A 183 0.14 16.50 10.27
N PHE A 184 0.37 15.36 9.63
CA PHE A 184 -0.06 15.13 8.25
C PHE A 184 -1.57 15.24 8.06
N HIS A 185 -2.38 14.78 9.04
CA HIS A 185 -3.82 14.95 8.98
C HIS A 185 -4.21 16.44 9.02
N ASP A 186 -3.63 17.19 9.94
CA ASP A 186 -3.94 18.63 10.08
C ASP A 186 -3.50 19.41 8.81
N LEU A 187 -2.43 18.95 8.14
CA LEU A 187 -1.94 19.49 6.88
C LEU A 187 -2.55 18.85 5.62
N LYS A 188 -3.62 18.03 5.76
CA LYS A 188 -4.37 17.44 4.63
C LYS A 188 -3.57 16.49 3.73
N VAL A 189 -2.51 15.89 4.25
CA VAL A 189 -1.81 14.78 3.60
C VAL A 189 -2.43 13.47 4.07
N ARG A 190 -2.96 12.67 3.15
CA ARG A 190 -3.75 11.47 3.46
C ARG A 190 -2.93 10.21 3.31
N PHE A 191 -3.08 9.32 4.29
CA PHE A 191 -2.46 8.00 4.30
C PHE A 191 -3.49 6.87 4.36
N ILE A 192 -3.14 5.75 3.71
CA ILE A 192 -3.73 4.43 3.93
C ILE A 192 -2.61 3.52 4.42
N ILE A 193 -2.74 2.99 5.61
CA ILE A 193 -1.72 2.16 6.26
C ILE A 193 -2.23 0.74 6.36
N LEU A 194 -1.49 -0.21 5.78
CA LEU A 194 -1.80 -1.63 5.86
C LEU A 194 -0.83 -2.32 6.83
N GLY A 195 -1.39 -2.95 7.86
CA GLY A 195 -0.58 -3.61 8.87
C GLY A 195 -1.10 -5.00 9.28
N VAL A 196 -0.21 -5.81 9.83
CA VAL A 196 -0.53 -7.13 10.36
C VAL A 196 -0.52 -7.05 11.90
N TRP A 197 -1.69 -6.86 12.47
CA TRP A 197 -1.97 -6.96 13.91
C TRP A 197 -3.45 -7.27 14.11
N LYS A 198 -3.81 -7.76 15.30
CA LYS A 198 -5.18 -8.13 15.66
C LYS A 198 -5.89 -7.07 16.51
N GLU A 199 -5.13 -6.25 17.20
CA GLU A 199 -5.64 -5.28 18.16
C GLU A 199 -6.09 -4.01 17.44
N ALA A 200 -7.28 -3.52 17.79
CA ALA A 200 -7.71 -2.19 17.41
C ALA A 200 -6.84 -1.13 18.11
N ASN A 201 -6.89 0.09 17.61
CA ASN A 201 -6.27 1.27 18.26
C ASN A 201 -4.73 1.22 18.40
N ARG A 202 -4.01 0.42 17.60
CA ARG A 202 -2.55 0.33 17.74
C ARG A 202 -1.85 1.67 17.62
N LEU A 203 -2.21 2.50 16.66
CA LEU A 203 -1.59 3.82 16.47
C LEU A 203 -2.12 4.85 17.47
N THR A 204 -3.39 4.75 17.87
CA THR A 204 -3.96 5.62 18.91
C THR A 204 -3.41 5.32 20.30
N GLN A 205 -2.94 4.11 20.56
CA GLN A 205 -2.20 3.79 21.80
C GLN A 205 -0.86 4.55 21.89
N PHE A 206 -0.23 4.84 20.75
CA PHE A 206 0.98 5.66 20.71
C PHE A 206 0.66 7.15 20.81
N ASN A 207 -0.42 7.60 20.17
CA ASN A 207 -0.86 8.99 20.19
C ASN A 207 -2.39 9.06 20.26
N GLY A 208 -2.92 9.37 21.44
CA GLY A 208 -4.37 9.46 21.69
C GLY A 208 -5.10 10.53 20.85
N GLU A 209 -4.39 11.55 20.38
CA GLU A 209 -4.96 12.61 19.53
C GLU A 209 -5.37 12.14 18.13
N LEU A 210 -4.97 10.91 17.76
CA LEU A 210 -5.39 10.30 16.50
C LEU A 210 -6.82 9.76 16.52
N GLN A 211 -7.45 9.59 17.69
CA GLN A 211 -8.72 8.88 17.83
C GLN A 211 -9.80 9.37 16.87
N ASP A 212 -9.94 10.68 16.71
CA ASP A 212 -10.93 11.28 15.81
C ASP A 212 -10.42 11.51 14.37
N ARG A 213 -9.12 11.30 14.14
CA ARG A 213 -8.41 11.58 12.88
C ARG A 213 -8.18 10.34 12.03
N ILE A 214 -8.48 9.15 12.54
CA ILE A 214 -8.29 7.88 11.82
C ILE A 214 -9.60 7.14 11.66
N SER A 215 -9.66 6.29 10.64
CA SER A 215 -10.68 5.27 10.43
C SER A 215 -10.01 3.91 10.40
N GLU A 216 -10.36 3.07 11.36
CA GLU A 216 -9.82 1.72 11.50
C GLU A 216 -10.74 0.69 10.85
N ILE A 217 -10.20 -0.11 9.96
CA ILE A 217 -10.92 -1.09 9.14
C ILE A 217 -10.32 -2.48 9.41
N PRO A 218 -10.90 -3.24 10.33
CA PRO A 218 -10.52 -4.64 10.52
C PRO A 218 -11.05 -5.47 9.34
N VAL A 219 -10.16 -6.26 8.73
CA VAL A 219 -10.55 -7.18 7.65
C VAL A 219 -11.01 -8.54 8.17
N GLU A 220 -10.99 -8.75 9.47
CA GLU A 220 -11.43 -9.96 10.16
C GLU A 220 -12.57 -9.62 11.12
N PRO A 221 -13.37 -10.63 11.54
CA PRO A 221 -13.34 -12.04 11.11
C PRO A 221 -13.97 -12.26 9.73
N TRP A 222 -13.63 -13.39 9.11
CA TRP A 222 -14.36 -13.97 8.00
C TRP A 222 -15.41 -14.94 8.53
N LEU A 223 -16.63 -14.82 8.04
CA LEU A 223 -17.73 -15.70 8.42
C LEU A 223 -17.78 -16.93 7.50
N GLU A 224 -18.36 -18.02 7.96
CA GLU A 224 -18.56 -19.21 7.11
C GLU A 224 -19.37 -18.90 5.84
N ALA A 225 -20.36 -18.01 5.95
CA ALA A 225 -21.13 -17.55 4.81
C ALA A 225 -20.26 -16.84 3.74
N ASP A 226 -19.23 -16.11 4.18
CA ASP A 226 -18.28 -15.45 3.27
C ASP A 226 -17.48 -16.49 2.48
N PHE A 227 -16.96 -17.52 3.16
CA PHE A 227 -16.22 -18.60 2.50
C PHE A 227 -17.09 -19.35 1.49
N ARG A 228 -18.35 -19.65 1.82
CA ARG A 228 -19.30 -20.27 0.88
C ARG A 228 -19.56 -19.38 -0.33
N SER A 229 -19.69 -18.07 -0.11
CA SER A 229 -19.89 -17.09 -1.18
C SER A 229 -18.67 -16.99 -2.11
N ILE A 230 -17.44 -17.04 -1.56
CA ILE A 230 -16.21 -17.09 -2.34
C ILE A 230 -16.18 -18.35 -3.20
N ALA A 231 -16.47 -19.53 -2.61
CA ALA A 231 -16.47 -20.80 -3.32
C ALA A 231 -17.49 -20.81 -4.47
N LYS A 232 -18.71 -20.34 -4.19
CA LYS A 232 -19.78 -20.24 -5.19
C LYS A 232 -19.38 -19.32 -6.34
N LYS A 233 -18.97 -18.08 -6.03
CA LYS A 233 -18.58 -17.11 -7.06
C LYS A 233 -17.41 -17.60 -7.93
N GLY A 234 -16.42 -18.20 -7.30
CA GLY A 234 -15.29 -18.75 -8.04
C GLY A 234 -15.66 -19.97 -8.89
N GLY A 235 -16.54 -20.85 -8.39
CA GLY A 235 -17.12 -21.95 -9.13
C GLY A 235 -17.88 -21.49 -10.37
N ASP A 236 -18.76 -20.50 -10.20
CA ASP A 236 -19.55 -19.90 -11.29
C ASP A 236 -18.63 -19.32 -12.39
N LEU A 237 -17.57 -18.60 -12.00
CA LEU A 237 -16.60 -18.01 -12.94
C LEU A 237 -15.79 -19.06 -13.72
N LEU A 238 -15.50 -20.20 -13.11
CA LEU A 238 -14.76 -21.31 -13.71
C LEU A 238 -15.70 -22.31 -14.42
N ASN A 239 -17.02 -22.14 -14.31
CA ASN A 239 -18.04 -23.07 -14.77
C ASN A 239 -17.83 -24.49 -14.20
N ILE A 240 -17.62 -24.55 -12.87
CA ILE A 240 -17.45 -25.81 -12.12
C ILE A 240 -18.40 -25.81 -10.90
N ASP A 241 -18.85 -26.99 -10.54
CA ASP A 241 -19.60 -27.21 -9.30
C ASP A 241 -18.66 -27.72 -8.21
N ILE A 242 -18.49 -26.91 -7.15
CA ILE A 242 -17.70 -27.29 -5.97
C ILE A 242 -18.65 -27.89 -4.94
N THR A 243 -18.48 -29.18 -4.69
CA THR A 243 -19.38 -29.88 -3.78
C THR A 243 -19.35 -29.32 -2.35
N PRO A 244 -20.48 -29.31 -1.63
CA PRO A 244 -20.53 -28.85 -0.24
C PRO A 244 -19.48 -29.52 0.66
N ALA A 245 -19.22 -30.81 0.48
CA ALA A 245 -18.22 -31.54 1.25
C ALA A 245 -16.79 -30.98 1.09
N ILE A 246 -16.42 -30.53 -0.12
CA ILE A 246 -15.13 -29.88 -0.36
C ILE A 246 -15.09 -28.51 0.30
N ILE A 247 -16.15 -27.73 0.19
CA ILE A 247 -16.26 -26.40 0.80
C ILE A 247 -16.10 -26.51 2.32
N GLU A 248 -16.84 -27.40 2.97
CA GLU A 248 -16.75 -27.62 4.42
C GLU A 248 -15.34 -28.04 4.86
N LYS A 249 -14.73 -28.95 4.10
CA LYS A 249 -13.36 -29.38 4.38
C LYS A 249 -12.36 -28.22 4.23
N CYS A 250 -12.53 -27.36 3.24
CA CYS A 250 -11.68 -26.18 3.07
C CYS A 250 -11.92 -25.15 4.18
N ILE A 251 -13.19 -24.93 4.61
CA ILE A 251 -13.51 -24.01 5.71
C ILE A 251 -12.84 -24.50 7.01
N SER A 252 -13.05 -25.76 7.39
CA SER A 252 -12.49 -26.31 8.62
C SER A 252 -10.97 -26.29 8.67
N ASN A 253 -10.29 -26.46 7.53
CA ASN A 253 -8.83 -26.44 7.43
C ASN A 253 -8.23 -25.05 7.11
N SER A 254 -9.06 -24.05 6.92
CA SER A 254 -8.59 -22.67 6.68
C SER A 254 -8.24 -21.92 7.96
N PHE A 255 -8.71 -22.40 9.13
CA PHE A 255 -8.54 -21.75 10.42
C PHE A 255 -8.96 -20.26 10.40
N GLY A 256 -10.03 -19.94 9.66
CA GLY A 256 -10.53 -18.58 9.49
C GLY A 256 -9.69 -17.69 8.56
N SER A 257 -8.70 -18.24 7.87
CA SER A 257 -7.88 -17.50 6.93
C SER A 257 -8.40 -17.61 5.51
N VAL A 258 -8.84 -16.48 4.94
CA VAL A 258 -9.33 -16.44 3.55
C VAL A 258 -8.24 -16.82 2.55
N GLY A 259 -6.98 -16.43 2.80
CA GLY A 259 -5.88 -16.81 1.93
C GLY A 259 -5.63 -18.31 1.93
N VAL A 260 -5.67 -18.96 3.11
CA VAL A 260 -5.55 -20.42 3.21
C VAL A 260 -6.75 -21.12 2.55
N PHE A 261 -7.96 -20.63 2.79
CA PHE A 261 -9.17 -21.17 2.16
C PHE A 261 -9.08 -21.15 0.63
N GLN A 262 -8.66 -20.05 0.05
CA GLN A 262 -8.52 -19.92 -1.40
C GLN A 262 -7.43 -20.84 -1.98
N GLU A 263 -6.31 -21.00 -1.28
CA GLU A 263 -5.25 -21.94 -1.71
C GLU A 263 -5.72 -23.40 -1.61
N LEU A 264 -6.52 -23.74 -0.59
CA LEU A 264 -7.13 -25.07 -0.48
C LEU A 264 -8.10 -25.37 -1.62
N LEU A 265 -8.96 -24.41 -1.97
CA LEU A 265 -9.87 -24.56 -3.13
C LEU A 265 -9.09 -24.75 -4.43
N LYS A 266 -8.08 -23.92 -4.66
CA LYS A 266 -7.20 -24.02 -5.83
C LYS A 266 -6.51 -25.37 -5.90
N GLY A 267 -5.95 -25.86 -4.78
CA GLY A 267 -5.31 -27.18 -4.70
C GLY A 267 -6.26 -28.33 -4.98
N SER A 268 -7.49 -28.27 -4.45
CA SER A 268 -8.54 -29.25 -4.68
C SER A 268 -8.93 -29.36 -6.15
N TYR A 269 -9.01 -28.23 -6.85
CA TYR A 269 -9.28 -28.18 -8.30
C TYR A 269 -8.13 -28.80 -9.12
N CYS A 270 -6.89 -28.45 -8.83
CA CYS A 270 -5.73 -28.98 -9.56
C CYS A 270 -5.60 -30.52 -9.38
N GLY A 271 -5.89 -31.02 -8.17
CA GLY A 271 -5.94 -32.45 -7.91
C GLY A 271 -7.01 -33.18 -8.72
N TRP A 272 -8.22 -32.60 -8.81
CA TRP A 272 -9.34 -33.17 -9.58
C TRP A 272 -9.06 -33.19 -11.10
N TYR A 273 -8.48 -32.11 -11.63
CA TYR A 273 -8.17 -32.00 -13.06
C TYR A 273 -7.06 -33.00 -13.46
N SER A 274 -6.05 -33.20 -12.63
CA SER A 274 -5.01 -34.21 -12.89
C SER A 274 -5.53 -35.64 -12.84
N HIS A 275 -6.51 -35.94 -11.97
CA HIS A 275 -7.17 -37.25 -11.94
C HIS A 275 -8.03 -37.49 -13.17
N LYS A 276 -8.77 -36.48 -13.64
CA LYS A 276 -9.63 -36.62 -14.83
C LYS A 276 -8.83 -36.80 -16.12
N THR A 277 -7.69 -36.12 -16.24
CA THR A 277 -6.77 -36.31 -17.38
C THR A 277 -6.02 -37.64 -17.35
N ARG A 278 -5.74 -38.19 -16.15
CA ARG A 278 -5.19 -39.57 -16.03
C ARG A 278 -6.19 -40.64 -16.42
N ASN A 279 -7.44 -40.53 -15.95
CA ASN A 279 -8.46 -41.52 -16.27
C ASN A 279 -8.91 -41.50 -17.75
N ASN A 280 -8.82 -40.37 -18.45
CA ASN A 280 -9.06 -40.30 -19.89
C ASN A 280 -7.89 -40.81 -20.75
N LYS A 281 -6.69 -40.99 -20.17
CA LYS A 281 -5.54 -41.62 -20.86
C LYS A 281 -5.49 -43.15 -20.70
N THR A 282 -6.37 -43.72 -19.85
CA THR A 282 -6.43 -45.19 -19.63
C THR A 282 -7.59 -45.83 -20.42
N LEU A 283 -8.24 -45.13 -21.32
CA LEU A 283 -9.31 -45.63 -22.20
C LEU A 283 -8.95 -45.46 -23.69
N HIS A 284 -7.71 -45.92 -24.07
CA HIS A 284 -7.37 -46.21 -25.44
C HIS A 284 -6.44 -47.43 -25.51
#